data_4946e86ad1d38186b346a3ce8f4d9cd2
#
_entry.id   4946e86ad1d38186b346a3ce8f4d9cd2
#
_cell.length_a   1.000
_cell.length_b   1.000
_cell.length_c   1.000
_cell.angle_alpha   90.00
_cell.angle_beta   90.00
_cell.angle_gamma   90.00
#
_symmetry.space_group_name_H-M   'P 1'
#
loop_
_entity.id
_entity.type
_entity.pdbx_description
1 polymer ?
#
loop_
_entity_poly.entity_id
_entity_poly.type
_entity_poly.pdbx_seq_one_letter_code
_entity_poly.pdbx_strand_id
1 'polypeptide(L)'
;MSLVDLFVRKDRKIIFDEPGQTCNRLWSYLDTIGWAVRNNGRVIIWFWDKDTQHFDNLRNSRYVHFPFYSPRLTKLLGHKRYQKILHKLIASGIVRPLYRKSADRFVRGWDRRAHSQHFPYVLQQIKEIYRPNRNIIDDVTPVMEKYKQQGYYIIGVHIRGGDYKEWFGGRYYFTVEEYKRHMQAVAALHSDKKVCFAISTNEKIDNKAFEGLDIMSIKNTTAIHDLYMLSQCHCIIGPLSTFSRWASFYGNVPLCFIDRDKEITKESFSVIKDFYHFEDGTEIVNLTDLQK
;
A
#
# COMPACT_ATOMS: atom_id res chain seq x y z
N MET A 1 15.78 -16.78 32.45
CA MET A 1 15.16 -16.86 31.10
C MET A 1 13.69 -16.55 31.28
N SER A 2 13.17 -15.53 30.58
CA SER A 2 11.74 -15.20 30.70
C SER A 2 10.90 -16.26 29.97
N LEU A 3 9.60 -16.43 30.35
CA LEU A 3 8.69 -17.32 29.62
C LEU A 3 8.64 -17.00 28.12
N VAL A 4 8.89 -15.73 27.75
CA VAL A 4 8.95 -15.30 26.37
C VAL A 4 10.20 -15.79 25.67
N ASP A 5 11.35 -15.84 26.37
CA ASP A 5 12.60 -16.38 25.81
C ASP A 5 12.45 -17.86 25.45
N LEU A 6 11.55 -18.57 26.14
CA LEU A 6 11.24 -19.97 25.85
C LEU A 6 10.43 -20.12 24.54
N PHE A 7 9.52 -19.19 24.23
CA PHE A 7 8.60 -19.27 23.09
C PHE A 7 9.01 -18.40 21.89
N VAL A 8 9.72 -17.29 22.17
CA VAL A 8 10.14 -16.36 21.10
C VAL A 8 11.60 -16.00 21.30
N ARG A 9 12.43 -16.44 20.37
CA ARG A 9 13.86 -16.11 20.35
C ARG A 9 14.07 -14.61 20.23
N LYS A 10 15.19 -14.09 20.77
CA LYS A 10 15.55 -12.65 20.74
C LYS A 10 15.70 -12.08 19.32
N ASP A 11 16.04 -12.94 18.35
CA ASP A 11 16.17 -12.62 16.94
C ASP A 11 14.84 -12.61 16.17
N ARG A 12 13.69 -12.64 16.87
CA ARG A 12 12.35 -12.73 16.25
C ARG A 12 11.42 -11.65 16.77
N LYS A 13 10.58 -11.14 15.87
CA LYS A 13 9.40 -10.32 16.19
C LYS A 13 8.14 -10.97 15.65
N ILE A 14 7.05 -10.83 16.37
CA ILE A 14 5.73 -11.38 16.00
C ILE A 14 4.77 -10.22 15.76
N ILE A 15 4.23 -10.14 14.57
CA ILE A 15 3.12 -9.23 14.24
C ILE A 15 1.84 -10.05 14.34
N PHE A 16 0.94 -9.65 15.23
CA PHE A 16 -0.24 -10.44 15.61
C PHE A 16 -1.59 -9.78 15.26
N ASP A 17 -1.57 -8.57 14.71
CA ASP A 17 -2.75 -7.85 14.23
C ASP A 17 -2.91 -7.95 12.71
N GLU A 18 -4.10 -7.61 12.24
CA GLU A 18 -4.45 -7.58 10.83
C GLU A 18 -4.95 -6.17 10.46
N PRO A 19 -4.05 -5.23 10.15
CA PRO A 19 -4.44 -3.86 9.85
C PRO A 19 -5.08 -3.74 8.46
N GLY A 20 -6.38 -3.54 8.42
CA GLY A 20 -7.13 -3.12 7.24
C GLY A 20 -6.87 -3.89 5.95
N GLN A 21 -6.79 -3.15 4.83
CA GLN A 21 -6.55 -3.69 3.48
C GLN A 21 -5.04 -3.79 3.17
N THR A 22 -4.70 -4.32 1.99
CA THR A 22 -3.33 -4.63 1.56
C THR A 22 -2.32 -3.52 1.85
N CYS A 23 -2.56 -2.29 1.40
CA CYS A 23 -1.59 -1.20 1.59
C CYS A 23 -1.43 -0.78 3.05
N ASN A 24 -2.48 -0.91 3.86
CA ASN A 24 -2.34 -0.73 5.31
C ASN A 24 -1.37 -1.74 5.91
N ARG A 25 -1.41 -3.00 5.46
CA ARG A 25 -0.47 -4.06 5.89
C ARG A 25 0.94 -3.81 5.40
N LEU A 26 1.10 -3.41 4.13
CA LEU A 26 2.41 -3.06 3.57
C LEU A 26 3.10 -2.00 4.46
N TRP A 27 2.42 -0.91 4.76
CA TRP A 27 2.92 0.14 5.65
C TRP A 27 3.15 -0.33 7.09
N SER A 28 2.22 -1.09 7.65
CA SER A 28 2.27 -1.54 9.06
C SER A 28 3.42 -2.50 9.34
N TYR A 29 3.85 -3.26 8.35
CA TYR A 29 4.91 -4.27 8.53
C TYR A 29 6.28 -3.80 8.06
N LEU A 30 6.32 -2.69 7.31
CA LEU A 30 7.49 -2.15 6.63
C LEU A 30 8.71 -2.02 7.54
N ASP A 31 8.60 -1.27 8.64
CA ASP A 31 9.72 -1.00 9.53
C ASP A 31 10.15 -2.23 10.34
N THR A 32 9.19 -3.09 10.70
CA THR A 32 9.49 -4.34 11.41
C THR A 32 10.25 -5.33 10.50
N ILE A 33 9.90 -5.40 9.21
CA ILE A 33 10.65 -6.18 8.22
C ILE A 33 12.03 -5.55 7.99
N GLY A 34 12.11 -4.22 7.93
CA GLY A 34 13.38 -3.49 7.90
C GLY A 34 14.30 -3.83 9.08
N TRP A 35 13.72 -3.94 10.28
CA TRP A 35 14.46 -4.43 11.45
C TRP A 35 15.01 -5.84 11.23
N ALA A 36 14.21 -6.76 10.69
CA ALA A 36 14.68 -8.12 10.46
C ALA A 36 15.83 -8.18 9.45
N VAL A 37 15.76 -7.39 8.38
CA VAL A 37 16.84 -7.29 7.39
C VAL A 37 18.11 -6.74 8.02
N ARG A 38 18.03 -5.63 8.78
CA ARG A 38 19.19 -5.00 9.42
C ARG A 38 19.87 -5.86 10.48
N ASN A 39 19.09 -6.62 11.24
CA ASN A 39 19.57 -7.38 12.39
C ASN A 39 19.72 -8.88 12.10
N ASN A 40 19.60 -9.29 10.85
CA ASN A 40 19.56 -10.70 10.45
C ASN A 40 18.54 -11.51 11.28
N GLY A 41 17.43 -10.85 11.65
CA GLY A 41 16.36 -11.43 12.44
C GLY A 41 15.25 -12.01 11.57
N ARG A 42 14.11 -12.33 12.21
CA ARG A 42 12.92 -12.84 11.51
C ARG A 42 11.63 -12.22 12.06
N VAL A 43 10.75 -11.84 11.16
CA VAL A 43 9.38 -11.42 11.46
C VAL A 43 8.42 -12.55 11.21
N ILE A 44 7.57 -12.86 12.18
CA ILE A 44 6.51 -13.85 12.09
C ILE A 44 5.20 -13.08 12.00
N ILE A 45 4.51 -13.16 10.87
CA ILE A 45 3.24 -12.46 10.63
C ILE A 45 2.10 -13.47 10.72
N TRP A 46 1.20 -13.25 11.68
CA TRP A 46 0.13 -14.22 11.94
C TRP A 46 -1.03 -14.11 10.96
N PHE A 47 -1.35 -12.89 10.52
CA PHE A 47 -2.52 -12.64 9.69
C PHE A 47 -2.16 -11.84 8.43
N TRP A 48 -1.75 -12.52 7.41
CA TRP A 48 -1.69 -11.96 6.06
C TRP A 48 -1.56 -13.10 5.05
N ASP A 49 -2.69 -13.62 4.61
CA ASP A 49 -2.71 -14.76 3.69
C ASP A 49 -3.20 -14.37 2.29
N LYS A 50 -4.23 -13.51 2.20
CA LYS A 50 -4.94 -13.26 0.95
C LYS A 50 -4.06 -12.61 -0.12
N ASP A 51 -3.34 -11.53 0.23
CA ASP A 51 -2.62 -10.73 -0.76
C ASP A 51 -1.16 -11.13 -0.91
N THR A 52 -0.61 -11.94 0.01
CA THR A 52 0.78 -12.42 -0.05
C THR A 52 1.06 -13.28 -1.28
N GLN A 53 0.02 -13.87 -1.87
CA GLN A 53 0.13 -14.63 -3.13
C GLN A 53 0.65 -13.78 -4.30
N HIS A 54 0.61 -12.45 -4.19
CA HIS A 54 1.08 -11.53 -5.20
C HIS A 54 2.53 -11.05 -4.98
N PHE A 55 3.19 -11.56 -3.92
CA PHE A 55 4.54 -11.17 -3.51
C PHE A 55 5.38 -12.41 -3.17
N ASP A 56 5.87 -13.11 -4.19
CA ASP A 56 6.64 -14.34 -3.99
C ASP A 56 7.92 -14.09 -3.21
N ASN A 57 8.60 -12.95 -3.44
CA ASN A 57 9.80 -12.60 -2.70
C ASN A 57 9.52 -12.41 -1.20
N LEU A 58 8.38 -11.83 -0.85
CA LEU A 58 7.96 -11.69 0.55
C LEU A 58 7.69 -13.07 1.18
N ARG A 59 6.99 -13.95 0.48
CA ARG A 59 6.65 -15.30 0.95
C ARG A 59 7.86 -16.19 1.12
N ASN A 60 8.83 -16.06 0.21
CA ASN A 60 10.06 -16.86 0.19
C ASN A 60 11.22 -16.19 0.93
N SER A 61 11.01 -15.01 1.51
CA SER A 61 12.02 -14.28 2.25
C SER A 61 12.46 -15.04 3.51
N ARG A 62 13.77 -15.13 3.72
CA ARG A 62 14.31 -15.66 4.98
C ARG A 62 13.97 -14.80 6.21
N TYR A 63 13.59 -13.54 5.98
CA TYR A 63 13.29 -12.57 7.03
C TYR A 63 11.84 -12.59 7.48
N VAL A 64 10.93 -13.20 6.69
CA VAL A 64 9.50 -13.19 6.97
C VAL A 64 8.97 -14.63 7.00
N HIS A 65 8.06 -14.90 7.93
CA HIS A 65 7.41 -16.20 8.05
C HIS A 65 5.92 -16.05 8.35
N PHE A 66 5.11 -16.82 7.63
CA PHE A 66 3.65 -16.86 7.75
C PHE A 66 3.21 -18.24 8.29
N PRO A 67 3.20 -18.45 9.63
CA PRO A 67 2.97 -19.78 10.21
C PRO A 67 1.57 -20.31 9.94
N PHE A 68 0.60 -19.41 9.78
CA PHE A 68 -0.80 -19.76 9.57
C PHE A 68 -1.23 -19.62 8.10
N TYR A 69 -0.30 -19.36 7.19
CA TYR A 69 -0.59 -19.38 5.78
C TYR A 69 -0.79 -20.84 5.31
N SER A 70 -2.04 -21.26 5.18
CA SER A 70 -2.38 -22.59 4.69
C SER A 70 -3.48 -22.50 3.64
N PRO A 71 -3.12 -22.50 2.35
CA PRO A 71 -4.09 -22.50 1.26
C PRO A 71 -5.07 -23.68 1.34
N ARG A 72 -4.60 -24.85 1.81
CA ARG A 72 -5.43 -26.05 1.97
C ARG A 72 -6.50 -25.86 3.05
N LEU A 73 -6.13 -25.37 4.23
CA LEU A 73 -7.08 -25.11 5.33
C LEU A 73 -8.01 -23.96 4.98
N THR A 74 -7.51 -22.91 4.35
CA THR A 74 -8.32 -21.80 3.86
C THR A 74 -9.35 -22.26 2.83
N LYS A 75 -8.98 -23.16 1.92
CA LYS A 75 -9.91 -23.76 0.94
C LYS A 75 -10.96 -24.66 1.63
N LEU A 76 -10.55 -25.45 2.63
CA LEU A 76 -11.44 -26.40 3.33
C LEU A 76 -12.45 -25.69 4.25
N LEU A 77 -12.00 -24.74 5.04
CA LEU A 77 -12.81 -24.09 6.09
C LEU A 77 -13.45 -22.78 5.62
N GLY A 78 -12.99 -22.22 4.51
CA GLY A 78 -13.27 -20.87 4.08
C GLY A 78 -12.45 -19.84 4.88
N HIS A 79 -12.00 -18.77 4.20
CA HIS A 79 -11.12 -17.75 4.75
C HIS A 79 -11.64 -17.14 6.06
N LYS A 80 -12.90 -16.71 6.08
CA LYS A 80 -13.52 -16.09 7.27
C LYS A 80 -13.58 -17.01 8.50
N ARG A 81 -13.89 -18.30 8.31
CA ARG A 81 -13.95 -19.28 9.42
C ARG A 81 -12.56 -19.58 9.94
N TYR A 82 -11.61 -19.79 9.04
CA TYR A 82 -10.22 -20.05 9.41
C TYR A 82 -9.63 -18.90 10.23
N GLN A 83 -9.77 -17.68 9.77
CA GLN A 83 -9.35 -16.49 10.52
C GLN A 83 -10.05 -16.38 11.89
N LYS A 84 -11.38 -16.59 11.95
CA LYS A 84 -12.12 -16.56 13.23
C LYS A 84 -11.59 -17.56 14.26
N ILE A 85 -11.20 -18.76 13.81
CA ILE A 85 -10.57 -19.77 14.67
C ILE A 85 -9.21 -19.28 15.17
N LEU A 86 -8.37 -18.78 14.28
CA LEU A 86 -7.06 -18.23 14.63
C LEU A 86 -7.16 -17.06 15.61
N HIS A 87 -8.08 -16.11 15.38
CA HIS A 87 -8.33 -14.99 16.29
C HIS A 87 -8.76 -15.46 17.68
N LYS A 88 -9.62 -16.47 17.77
CA LYS A 88 -10.02 -17.05 19.07
C LYS A 88 -8.84 -17.69 19.79
N LEU A 89 -7.99 -18.43 19.09
CA LEU A 89 -6.79 -19.04 19.67
C LEU A 89 -5.82 -17.99 20.19
N ILE A 90 -5.62 -16.91 19.44
CA ILE A 90 -4.71 -15.82 19.81
C ILE A 90 -5.29 -14.96 20.95
N ALA A 91 -6.60 -14.73 20.96
CA ALA A 91 -7.27 -14.03 22.04
C ALA A 91 -7.39 -14.88 23.33
N SER A 92 -7.00 -16.15 23.28
CA SER A 92 -6.98 -17.01 24.46
C SER A 92 -6.06 -16.45 25.55
N GLY A 93 -6.40 -16.76 26.81
CA GLY A 93 -5.66 -16.29 27.97
C GLY A 93 -4.18 -16.68 28.02
N ILE A 94 -3.75 -17.58 27.12
CA ILE A 94 -2.35 -18.05 27.01
C ILE A 94 -1.47 -17.03 26.28
N VAL A 95 -1.95 -16.47 25.15
CA VAL A 95 -1.14 -15.60 24.29
C VAL A 95 -1.20 -14.14 24.74
N ARG A 96 -2.37 -13.68 25.20
CA ARG A 96 -2.59 -12.28 25.60
C ARG A 96 -1.63 -11.75 26.70
N PRO A 97 -1.27 -12.50 27.75
CA PRO A 97 -0.27 -12.06 28.71
C PRO A 97 1.16 -11.98 28.16
N LEU A 98 1.49 -12.85 27.17
CA LEU A 98 2.83 -12.89 26.59
C LEU A 98 3.14 -11.61 25.82
N TYR A 99 2.24 -11.09 25.01
CA TYR A 99 2.51 -9.86 24.26
C TYR A 99 2.52 -8.60 25.14
N ARG A 100 1.75 -8.56 26.25
CA ARG A 100 1.78 -7.44 27.20
C ARG A 100 3.12 -7.30 27.91
N LYS A 101 3.79 -8.42 28.18
CA LYS A 101 5.10 -8.45 28.90
C LYS A 101 6.31 -8.31 27.97
N SER A 102 6.11 -8.33 26.65
CA SER A 102 7.21 -8.44 25.66
C SER A 102 6.90 -7.64 24.41
N ALA A 103 6.52 -6.38 24.61
CA ALA A 103 6.17 -5.44 23.53
C ALA A 103 7.34 -5.22 22.54
N ASP A 104 8.56 -5.56 22.90
CA ASP A 104 9.72 -5.57 22.02
C ASP A 104 9.70 -6.69 20.98
N ARG A 105 9.03 -7.82 21.28
CA ARG A 105 8.93 -8.99 20.40
C ARG A 105 7.54 -9.19 19.80
N PHE A 106 6.49 -8.89 20.57
CA PHE A 106 5.10 -8.90 20.09
C PHE A 106 4.71 -7.49 19.68
N VAL A 107 4.52 -7.29 18.40
CA VAL A 107 4.35 -5.98 17.76
C VAL A 107 2.95 -5.88 17.18
N ARG A 108 2.25 -4.79 17.49
CA ARG A 108 1.08 -4.38 16.70
C ARG A 108 1.58 -3.62 15.47
N GLY A 109 1.39 -4.23 14.30
CA GLY A 109 1.84 -3.65 13.05
C GLY A 109 1.20 -2.28 12.80
N TRP A 110 -0.10 -2.14 13.09
CA TRP A 110 -0.79 -0.86 12.93
C TRP A 110 -0.12 0.30 13.65
N ASP A 111 0.37 0.06 14.86
CA ASP A 111 1.05 1.09 15.66
C ASP A 111 2.47 1.39 15.13
N ARG A 112 3.02 0.50 14.30
CA ARG A 112 4.37 0.62 13.72
C ARG A 112 4.41 1.28 12.34
N ARG A 113 3.27 1.56 11.72
CA ARG A 113 3.22 2.17 10.38
C ARG A 113 3.92 3.53 10.28
N ALA A 114 3.99 4.26 11.42
CA ALA A 114 4.67 5.53 11.55
C ALA A 114 6.19 5.43 11.78
N HIS A 115 6.70 4.23 12.01
CA HIS A 115 8.10 4.05 12.35
C HIS A 115 8.97 3.99 11.09
N SER A 116 10.05 4.77 11.10
CA SER A 116 11.07 4.83 10.04
C SER A 116 12.48 4.58 10.60
N GLN A 117 12.56 3.72 11.63
CA GLN A 117 13.82 3.47 12.33
C GLN A 117 14.74 2.46 11.63
N HIS A 118 14.18 1.62 10.77
CA HIS A 118 14.90 0.50 10.18
C HIS A 118 14.83 0.45 8.67
N PHE A 119 13.65 0.54 8.07
CA PHE A 119 13.47 0.34 6.63
C PHE A 119 14.26 1.33 5.75
N PRO A 120 14.49 2.61 6.12
CA PRO A 120 15.22 3.52 5.25
C PRO A 120 16.66 3.08 4.98
N TYR A 121 17.28 2.37 5.92
CA TYR A 121 18.66 1.87 5.76
C TYR A 121 18.76 0.61 4.89
N VAL A 122 17.65 0.00 4.55
CA VAL A 122 17.57 -1.24 3.75
C VAL A 122 16.50 -1.13 2.66
N LEU A 123 16.29 0.07 2.16
CA LEU A 123 15.18 0.39 1.26
C LEU A 123 15.17 -0.47 -0.01
N GLN A 124 16.34 -0.75 -0.60
CA GLN A 124 16.43 -1.58 -1.80
C GLN A 124 16.00 -3.03 -1.52
N GLN A 125 16.47 -3.58 -0.39
CA GLN A 125 16.06 -4.93 0.03
C GLN A 125 14.56 -5.00 0.34
N ILE A 126 13.99 -3.93 0.94
CA ILE A 126 12.56 -3.82 1.19
C ILE A 126 11.77 -3.78 -0.12
N LYS A 127 12.19 -2.95 -1.08
CA LYS A 127 11.53 -2.88 -2.40
C LYS A 127 11.58 -4.23 -3.12
N GLU A 128 12.70 -4.96 -3.01
CA GLU A 128 12.81 -6.30 -3.58
C GLU A 128 11.95 -7.33 -2.85
N ILE A 129 11.84 -7.28 -1.53
CA ILE A 129 10.94 -8.14 -0.75
C ILE A 129 9.47 -7.91 -1.16
N TYR A 130 9.07 -6.66 -1.37
CA TYR A 130 7.71 -6.29 -1.76
C TYR A 130 7.50 -6.21 -3.28
N ARG A 131 8.43 -6.71 -4.07
CA ARG A 131 8.29 -6.77 -5.51
C ARG A 131 7.09 -7.64 -5.90
N PRO A 132 6.17 -7.13 -6.72
CA PRO A 132 5.08 -7.94 -7.24
C PRO A 132 5.58 -9.14 -8.03
N ASN A 133 4.78 -10.18 -8.10
CA ASN A 133 5.09 -11.38 -8.87
C ASN A 133 5.33 -11.06 -10.33
N ARG A 134 6.11 -11.91 -10.98
CA ARG A 134 6.52 -11.72 -12.36
C ARG A 134 5.35 -11.58 -13.33
N ASN A 135 4.29 -12.34 -13.17
CA ASN A 135 3.09 -12.23 -14.01
C ASN A 135 2.48 -10.81 -13.95
N ILE A 136 2.44 -10.17 -12.77
CA ILE A 136 1.93 -8.80 -12.62
C ILE A 136 2.85 -7.80 -13.36
N ILE A 137 4.15 -8.00 -13.22
CA ILE A 137 5.15 -7.15 -13.89
C ILE A 137 5.04 -7.32 -15.42
N ASP A 138 4.93 -8.57 -15.88
CA ASP A 138 4.85 -8.91 -17.32
C ASP A 138 3.52 -8.42 -17.95
N ASP A 139 2.45 -8.31 -17.18
CA ASP A 139 1.18 -7.75 -17.64
C ASP A 139 1.20 -6.21 -17.72
N VAL A 140 1.87 -5.55 -16.78
CA VAL A 140 1.85 -4.08 -16.65
C VAL A 140 2.97 -3.41 -17.44
N THR A 141 4.21 -3.88 -17.30
CA THR A 141 5.39 -3.19 -17.82
C THR A 141 5.36 -2.99 -19.34
N PRO A 142 5.01 -4.00 -20.18
CA PRO A 142 4.98 -3.81 -21.63
C PRO A 142 3.98 -2.74 -22.08
N VAL A 143 2.83 -2.64 -21.38
CA VAL A 143 1.83 -1.62 -21.70
C VAL A 143 2.37 -0.23 -21.34
N MET A 144 2.92 -0.07 -20.14
CA MET A 144 3.51 1.21 -19.71
C MET A 144 4.63 1.66 -20.63
N GLU A 145 5.56 0.77 -20.97
CA GLU A 145 6.68 1.06 -21.87
C GLU A 145 6.21 1.42 -23.29
N LYS A 146 5.19 0.76 -23.82
CA LYS A 146 4.60 1.12 -25.11
C LYS A 146 4.12 2.57 -25.12
N TYR A 147 3.40 3.02 -24.09
CA TYR A 147 2.94 4.40 -24.02
C TYR A 147 4.11 5.40 -23.86
N LYS A 148 5.10 5.06 -23.03
CA LYS A 148 6.31 5.88 -22.89
C LYS A 148 7.08 6.02 -24.19
N GLN A 149 7.26 4.93 -24.95
CA GLN A 149 7.92 4.93 -26.27
C GLN A 149 7.16 5.76 -27.32
N GLN A 150 5.83 5.87 -27.17
CA GLN A 150 4.98 6.75 -28.00
C GLN A 150 5.05 8.23 -27.55
N GLY A 151 5.90 8.57 -26.57
CA GLY A 151 6.11 9.91 -26.06
C GLY A 151 5.04 10.40 -25.06
N TYR A 152 4.23 9.50 -24.50
CA TYR A 152 3.24 9.90 -23.52
C TYR A 152 3.84 10.19 -22.15
N TYR A 153 3.41 11.28 -21.57
CA TYR A 153 3.55 11.57 -20.14
C TYR A 153 2.35 10.93 -19.39
N ILE A 154 2.61 9.86 -18.65
CA ILE A 154 1.57 9.05 -18.02
C ILE A 154 1.28 9.59 -16.62
N ILE A 155 0.05 10.03 -16.39
CA ILE A 155 -0.45 10.49 -15.07
C ILE A 155 -1.30 9.37 -14.47
N GLY A 156 -0.89 8.88 -13.30
CA GLY A 156 -1.67 7.93 -12.52
C GLY A 156 -2.84 8.63 -11.81
N VAL A 157 -4.04 8.05 -11.92
CA VAL A 157 -5.23 8.57 -11.24
C VAL A 157 -5.80 7.48 -10.34
N HIS A 158 -5.70 7.69 -9.02
CA HIS A 158 -6.33 6.80 -8.06
C HIS A 158 -7.73 7.31 -7.71
N ILE A 159 -8.75 6.62 -8.18
CA ILE A 159 -10.16 6.90 -7.87
C ILE A 159 -10.63 5.98 -6.75
N ARG A 160 -11.06 6.56 -5.63
CA ARG A 160 -11.57 5.82 -4.49
C ARG A 160 -13.03 6.15 -4.24
N GLY A 161 -13.89 5.19 -4.50
CA GLY A 161 -15.31 5.23 -4.18
C GLY A 161 -15.67 4.36 -2.97
N GLY A 162 -16.84 3.74 -2.99
CA GLY A 162 -17.28 2.79 -1.96
C GLY A 162 -17.30 3.40 -0.56
N ASP A 163 -16.44 2.88 0.31
CA ASP A 163 -16.31 3.28 1.71
C ASP A 163 -15.96 4.77 1.93
N TYR A 164 -15.37 5.44 0.93
CA TYR A 164 -15.02 6.86 1.03
C TYR A 164 -16.23 7.80 1.01
N LYS A 165 -17.39 7.33 0.54
CA LYS A 165 -18.65 8.10 0.58
C LYS A 165 -19.06 8.47 2.01
N GLU A 166 -18.73 7.61 2.97
CA GLU A 166 -19.07 7.80 4.38
C GLU A 166 -17.83 8.13 5.24
N TRP A 167 -16.65 7.73 4.79
CA TRP A 167 -15.42 7.90 5.53
C TRP A 167 -15.09 9.39 5.74
N PHE A 168 -14.91 9.82 7.00
CA PHE A 168 -14.79 11.23 7.38
C PHE A 168 -15.88 12.14 6.79
N GLY A 169 -17.15 11.66 6.82
CA GLY A 169 -18.28 12.42 6.27
C GLY A 169 -18.18 12.68 4.77
N GLY A 170 -17.46 11.82 4.03
CA GLY A 170 -17.28 11.97 2.58
C GLY A 170 -16.23 13.00 2.17
N ARG A 171 -15.41 13.53 3.09
CA ARG A 171 -14.42 14.56 2.80
C ARG A 171 -13.46 14.17 1.67
N TYR A 172 -13.07 12.91 1.61
CA TYR A 172 -12.11 12.38 0.62
C TYR A 172 -12.77 11.61 -0.51
N TYR A 173 -14.10 11.63 -0.58
CA TYR A 173 -14.82 11.11 -1.72
C TYR A 173 -14.96 12.21 -2.76
N PHE A 174 -14.58 11.94 -4.00
CA PHE A 174 -14.72 12.84 -5.15
C PHE A 174 -15.59 12.18 -6.19
N THR A 175 -16.45 12.95 -6.84
CA THR A 175 -17.25 12.49 -7.99
C THR A 175 -16.38 12.31 -9.23
N VAL A 176 -16.89 11.62 -10.23
CA VAL A 176 -16.19 11.42 -11.50
C VAL A 176 -15.90 12.76 -12.18
N GLU A 177 -16.82 13.71 -12.08
CA GLU A 177 -16.69 15.06 -12.64
C GLU A 177 -15.59 15.85 -11.91
N GLU A 178 -15.47 15.69 -10.59
CA GLU A 178 -14.38 16.29 -9.81
C GLU A 178 -13.03 15.71 -10.23
N TYR A 179 -12.94 14.38 -10.38
CA TYR A 179 -11.73 13.74 -10.91
C TYR A 179 -11.38 14.26 -12.30
N LYS A 180 -12.37 14.35 -13.22
CA LYS A 180 -12.14 14.88 -14.58
C LYS A 180 -11.58 16.30 -14.54
N ARG A 181 -12.10 17.18 -13.69
CA ARG A 181 -11.56 18.55 -13.51
C ARG A 181 -10.12 18.54 -13.02
N HIS A 182 -9.79 17.71 -12.03
CA HIS A 182 -8.41 17.60 -11.56
C HIS A 182 -7.48 17.01 -12.63
N MET A 183 -7.92 16.02 -13.40
CA MET A 183 -7.17 15.46 -14.53
C MET A 183 -6.88 16.54 -15.59
N GLN A 184 -7.89 17.35 -15.94
CA GLN A 184 -7.72 18.46 -16.89
C GLN A 184 -6.74 19.52 -16.36
N ALA A 185 -6.83 19.88 -15.08
CA ALA A 185 -5.90 20.82 -14.43
C ALA A 185 -4.46 20.31 -14.48
N VAL A 186 -4.24 19.03 -14.16
CA VAL A 186 -2.88 18.45 -14.23
C VAL A 186 -2.38 18.33 -15.67
N ALA A 187 -3.25 17.97 -16.63
CA ALA A 187 -2.86 17.98 -18.05
C ALA A 187 -2.40 19.36 -18.52
N ALA A 188 -3.08 20.43 -18.05
CA ALA A 188 -2.69 21.80 -18.39
C ALA A 188 -1.31 22.19 -17.83
N LEU A 189 -0.90 21.67 -16.67
CA LEU A 189 0.46 21.86 -16.13
C LEU A 189 1.55 21.22 -17.01
N HIS A 190 1.16 20.28 -17.85
CA HIS A 190 2.02 19.53 -18.79
C HIS A 190 1.61 19.74 -20.24
N SER A 191 1.17 20.96 -20.59
CA SER A 191 0.68 21.30 -21.95
C SER A 191 1.75 21.13 -23.03
N ASP A 192 3.02 21.06 -22.66
CA ASP A 192 4.16 20.74 -23.53
C ASP A 192 4.34 19.24 -23.77
N LYS A 193 3.55 18.38 -23.12
CA LYS A 193 3.62 16.92 -23.18
C LYS A 193 2.38 16.33 -23.83
N LYS A 194 2.55 15.16 -24.42
CA LYS A 194 1.45 14.30 -24.82
C LYS A 194 0.98 13.50 -23.59
N VAL A 195 -0.08 13.96 -22.95
CA VAL A 195 -0.56 13.38 -21.67
C VAL A 195 -1.51 12.22 -21.92
N CYS A 196 -1.40 11.15 -21.14
CA CYS A 196 -2.44 10.14 -20.97
C CYS A 196 -2.60 9.76 -19.49
N PHE A 197 -3.74 9.16 -19.15
CA PHE A 197 -4.11 8.84 -17.78
C PHE A 197 -4.21 7.33 -17.57
N ALA A 198 -3.55 6.84 -16.52
CA ALA A 198 -3.63 5.46 -16.03
C ALA A 198 -4.57 5.43 -14.82
N ILE A 199 -5.79 4.94 -15.00
CA ILE A 199 -6.83 4.96 -13.96
C ILE A 199 -6.80 3.67 -13.16
N SER A 200 -6.70 3.81 -11.83
CA SER A 200 -6.94 2.77 -10.84
C SER A 200 -8.20 3.10 -10.05
N THR A 201 -9.14 2.18 -9.99
CA THR A 201 -10.42 2.40 -9.29
C THR A 201 -10.96 1.13 -8.66
N ASN A 202 -11.66 1.26 -7.54
CA ASN A 202 -12.40 0.18 -6.88
C ASN A 202 -13.90 0.13 -7.24
N GLU A 203 -14.34 0.99 -8.17
CA GLU A 203 -15.71 1.02 -8.71
C GLU A 203 -15.68 0.86 -10.23
N LYS A 204 -16.80 0.41 -10.80
CA LYS A 204 -16.97 0.40 -12.25
C LYS A 204 -17.26 1.82 -12.72
N ILE A 205 -16.40 2.36 -13.56
CA ILE A 205 -16.56 3.68 -14.17
C ILE A 205 -16.59 3.48 -15.68
N ASP A 206 -17.57 4.11 -16.35
CA ASP A 206 -17.61 4.14 -17.82
C ASP A 206 -16.54 5.13 -18.30
N ASN A 207 -15.65 4.70 -19.18
CA ASN A 207 -14.62 5.55 -19.77
C ASN A 207 -15.20 6.77 -20.53
N LYS A 208 -16.47 6.71 -20.97
CA LYS A 208 -17.17 7.87 -21.55
C LYS A 208 -17.23 9.07 -20.60
N ALA A 209 -17.18 8.83 -19.29
CA ALA A 209 -17.13 9.90 -18.29
C ALA A 209 -15.87 10.79 -18.44
N PHE A 210 -14.82 10.25 -19.03
CA PHE A 210 -13.55 10.95 -19.29
C PHE A 210 -13.36 11.33 -20.76
N GLU A 211 -14.46 11.48 -21.51
CA GLU A 211 -14.42 11.90 -22.91
C GLU A 211 -13.60 13.21 -23.07
N GLY A 212 -12.72 13.22 -24.07
CA GLY A 212 -11.77 14.31 -24.31
C GLY A 212 -10.42 14.17 -23.60
N LEU A 213 -10.22 13.07 -22.83
CA LEU A 213 -8.93 12.73 -22.22
C LEU A 213 -8.42 11.39 -22.77
N ASP A 214 -7.13 11.30 -23.03
CA ASP A 214 -6.47 10.04 -23.42
C ASP A 214 -6.34 9.11 -22.22
N ILE A 215 -7.11 8.02 -22.21
CA ILE A 215 -7.10 7.02 -21.13
C ILE A 215 -6.38 5.77 -21.61
N MET A 216 -5.33 5.38 -20.89
CA MET A 216 -4.71 4.08 -21.09
C MET A 216 -5.46 2.98 -20.32
N SER A 217 -5.48 1.77 -20.87
CA SER A 217 -6.15 0.63 -20.25
C SER A 217 -5.21 -0.57 -20.20
N ILE A 218 -5.18 -1.22 -19.04
CA ILE A 218 -4.62 -2.56 -18.85
C ILE A 218 -5.80 -3.50 -18.55
N LYS A 219 -5.87 -4.63 -19.25
CA LYS A 219 -6.98 -5.58 -19.12
C LYS A 219 -6.75 -6.51 -17.93
N ASN A 220 -7.87 -6.97 -17.33
CA ASN A 220 -7.89 -8.00 -16.28
C ASN A 220 -7.03 -7.66 -15.04
N THR A 221 -7.02 -6.40 -14.63
CA THR A 221 -6.24 -5.94 -13.50
C THR A 221 -6.83 -6.39 -12.16
N THR A 222 -5.93 -6.62 -11.20
CA THR A 222 -6.25 -6.70 -9.77
C THR A 222 -5.72 -5.45 -9.07
N ALA A 223 -6.09 -5.24 -7.80
CA ALA A 223 -5.57 -4.12 -7.03
C ALA A 223 -4.02 -4.05 -7.01
N ILE A 224 -3.32 -5.20 -7.11
CA ILE A 224 -1.85 -5.19 -7.14
C ILE A 224 -1.30 -4.81 -8.53
N HIS A 225 -1.98 -5.15 -9.60
CA HIS A 225 -1.66 -4.62 -10.94
C HIS A 225 -1.80 -3.09 -10.95
N ASP A 226 -2.90 -2.57 -10.43
CA ASP A 226 -3.15 -1.14 -10.35
C ASP A 226 -2.11 -0.43 -9.49
N LEU A 227 -1.75 -1.02 -8.34
CA LEU A 227 -0.71 -0.49 -7.47
C LEU A 227 0.64 -0.41 -8.17
N TYR A 228 1.01 -1.46 -8.89
CA TYR A 228 2.25 -1.50 -9.65
C TYR A 228 2.20 -0.54 -10.86
N MET A 229 1.08 -0.48 -11.57
CA MET A 229 0.86 0.50 -12.66
C MET A 229 1.06 1.94 -12.18
N LEU A 230 0.43 2.33 -11.08
CA LEU A 230 0.60 3.66 -10.49
C LEU A 230 2.07 3.94 -10.13
N SER A 231 2.80 2.93 -9.64
CA SER A 231 4.22 3.07 -9.31
C SER A 231 5.14 3.23 -10.52
N GLN A 232 4.62 3.10 -11.74
CA GLN A 232 5.35 3.26 -13.00
C GLN A 232 4.97 4.55 -13.75
N CYS A 233 4.04 5.35 -13.21
CA CYS A 233 3.62 6.63 -13.78
C CYS A 233 4.69 7.72 -13.60
N HIS A 234 4.52 8.85 -14.28
CA HIS A 234 5.40 10.02 -14.11
C HIS A 234 4.99 10.84 -12.88
N CYS A 235 3.70 10.92 -12.61
CA CYS A 235 3.15 11.46 -11.37
C CYS A 235 1.79 10.79 -11.07
N ILE A 236 1.28 10.97 -9.84
CA ILE A 236 0.02 10.40 -9.37
C ILE A 236 -0.85 11.51 -8.79
N ILE A 237 -2.15 11.46 -9.07
CA ILE A 237 -3.18 12.22 -8.35
C ILE A 237 -4.21 11.27 -7.72
N GLY A 238 -4.78 11.66 -6.61
CA GLY A 238 -5.85 10.89 -5.95
C GLY A 238 -6.19 11.42 -4.56
N PRO A 239 -7.18 10.83 -3.90
CA PRO A 239 -7.54 11.22 -2.54
C PRO A 239 -6.50 10.76 -1.53
N LEU A 240 -6.60 11.25 -0.30
CA LEU A 240 -5.78 10.77 0.80
C LEU A 240 -5.98 9.27 1.03
N SER A 241 -5.04 8.44 0.60
CA SER A 241 -5.13 6.98 0.66
C SER A 241 -3.78 6.33 0.86
N THR A 242 -3.76 5.24 1.63
CA THR A 242 -2.56 4.41 1.79
C THR A 242 -2.15 3.71 0.50
N PHE A 243 -3.07 3.56 -0.45
CA PHE A 243 -2.83 2.94 -1.75
C PHE A 243 -1.93 3.82 -2.64
N SER A 244 -2.34 5.08 -2.88
CA SER A 244 -1.53 6.02 -3.66
C SER A 244 -0.21 6.39 -2.97
N ARG A 245 -0.22 6.48 -1.61
CA ARG A 245 1.03 6.63 -0.84
C ARG A 245 2.02 5.50 -1.11
N TRP A 246 1.54 4.24 -1.09
CA TRP A 246 2.41 3.11 -1.34
C TRP A 246 2.95 3.10 -2.77
N ALA A 247 2.11 3.40 -3.77
CA ALA A 247 2.54 3.50 -5.16
C ALA A 247 3.64 4.56 -5.35
N SER A 248 3.45 5.74 -4.76
CA SER A 248 4.45 6.82 -4.75
C SER A 248 5.76 6.38 -4.10
N PHE A 249 5.71 5.86 -2.87
CA PHE A 249 6.87 5.37 -2.14
C PHE A 249 7.63 4.25 -2.87
N TYR A 250 6.89 3.25 -3.37
CA TYR A 250 7.48 2.09 -4.02
C TYR A 250 8.14 2.46 -5.35
N GLY A 251 7.44 3.26 -6.18
CA GLY A 251 7.89 3.69 -7.50
C GLY A 251 8.80 4.91 -7.49
N ASN A 252 8.92 5.60 -6.36
CA ASN A 252 9.55 6.93 -6.30
C ASN A 252 8.87 7.93 -7.23
N VAL A 253 7.53 7.95 -7.22
CA VAL A 253 6.68 8.73 -8.13
C VAL A 253 6.06 9.89 -7.37
N PRO A 254 6.18 11.14 -7.85
CA PRO A 254 5.54 12.29 -7.23
C PRO A 254 4.02 12.13 -7.13
N LEU A 255 3.45 12.40 -5.97
CA LEU A 255 2.03 12.29 -5.65
C LEU A 255 1.48 13.65 -5.21
N CYS A 256 0.33 14.01 -5.75
CA CYS A 256 -0.49 15.10 -5.26
C CYS A 256 -1.82 14.56 -4.72
N PHE A 257 -2.14 14.86 -3.46
CA PHE A 257 -3.48 14.61 -2.93
C PHE A 257 -4.43 15.70 -3.42
N ILE A 258 -5.49 15.27 -4.14
CA ILE A 258 -6.52 16.21 -4.62
C ILE A 258 -7.32 16.77 -3.44
N ASP A 259 -7.65 18.05 -3.54
CA ASP A 259 -8.43 18.80 -2.55
C ASP A 259 -9.40 19.71 -3.31
N ARG A 260 -10.61 19.92 -2.76
CA ARG A 260 -11.64 20.78 -3.40
C ARG A 260 -11.28 22.25 -3.34
N ASP A 261 -10.54 22.62 -2.29
CA ASP A 261 -10.26 24.02 -1.94
C ASP A 261 -8.85 24.45 -2.40
N LYS A 262 -8.09 23.55 -3.05
CA LYS A 262 -6.72 23.84 -3.48
C LYS A 262 -6.54 23.59 -4.97
N GLU A 263 -5.91 24.55 -5.63
CA GLU A 263 -5.42 24.33 -6.99
C GLU A 263 -4.21 23.41 -7.00
N ILE A 264 -4.13 22.59 -8.05
CA ILE A 264 -2.96 21.74 -8.27
C ILE A 264 -1.92 22.53 -9.07
N THR A 265 -0.73 22.65 -8.51
CA THR A 265 0.44 23.26 -9.16
C THR A 265 1.56 22.22 -9.28
N LYS A 266 2.66 22.55 -9.94
CA LYS A 266 3.83 21.64 -10.03
C LYS A 266 4.43 21.36 -8.65
N GLU A 267 4.41 22.34 -7.77
CA GLU A 267 4.89 22.27 -6.38
C GLU A 267 3.99 21.42 -5.48
N SER A 268 2.76 21.12 -5.91
CA SER A 268 1.85 20.24 -5.18
C SER A 268 2.27 18.76 -5.21
N PHE A 269 3.25 18.41 -6.05
CA PHE A 269 3.72 17.05 -6.21
C PHE A 269 5.01 16.80 -5.44
N SER A 270 4.99 15.81 -4.54
CA SER A 270 6.18 15.34 -3.85
C SER A 270 6.15 13.82 -3.68
N VAL A 271 7.31 13.19 -3.55
CA VAL A 271 7.41 11.74 -3.36
C VAL A 271 7.14 11.40 -1.90
N ILE A 272 6.45 10.31 -1.65
CA ILE A 272 6.22 9.80 -0.30
C ILE A 272 7.51 9.19 0.24
N LYS A 273 8.00 9.70 1.36
CA LYS A 273 9.17 9.21 2.08
C LYS A 273 8.84 8.10 3.07
N ASP A 274 7.81 8.34 3.85
CA ASP A 274 7.29 7.40 4.84
C ASP A 274 5.77 7.57 5.01
N PHE A 275 5.18 6.94 6.01
CA PHE A 275 3.73 6.98 6.19
C PHE A 275 3.18 8.39 6.46
N TYR A 276 3.97 9.29 7.02
CA TYR A 276 3.53 10.63 7.42
C TYR A 276 4.20 11.78 6.67
N HIS A 277 5.26 11.52 5.92
CA HIS A 277 6.05 12.59 5.33
C HIS A 277 6.29 12.38 3.84
N PHE A 278 6.34 13.50 3.14
CA PHE A 278 6.94 13.63 1.83
C PHE A 278 8.48 13.77 1.93
N GLU A 279 9.18 13.60 0.82
CA GLU A 279 10.65 13.75 0.77
C GLU A 279 11.12 15.17 1.09
N ASP A 280 10.32 16.20 0.80
CA ASP A 280 10.58 17.60 1.15
C ASP A 280 10.39 17.92 2.64
N GLY A 281 9.99 16.93 3.44
CA GLY A 281 9.74 17.08 4.88
C GLY A 281 8.33 17.53 5.24
N THR A 282 7.48 17.83 4.26
CA THR A 282 6.07 18.19 4.49
C THR A 282 5.32 17.02 5.11
N GLU A 283 4.58 17.29 6.20
CA GLU A 283 3.71 16.29 6.81
C GLU A 283 2.47 16.03 5.94
N ILE A 284 2.20 14.73 5.73
CA ILE A 284 0.91 14.31 5.21
C ILE A 284 -0.09 14.43 6.34
N VAL A 285 -1.20 15.13 6.12
CA VAL A 285 -2.27 15.30 7.11
C VAL A 285 -2.54 13.97 7.82
N ASN A 286 -2.31 13.96 9.13
CA ASN A 286 -2.49 12.76 9.94
C ASN A 286 -3.99 12.48 10.08
N LEU A 287 -4.40 11.23 9.82
CA LEU A 287 -5.79 10.81 9.99
C LEU A 287 -6.31 10.97 11.44
N THR A 288 -5.41 11.01 12.43
CA THR A 288 -5.77 11.29 13.83
C THR A 288 -6.13 12.75 14.07
N ASP A 289 -5.60 13.69 13.28
CA ASP A 289 -5.94 15.12 13.40
C ASP A 289 -7.33 15.42 12.83
N LEU A 290 -7.88 14.49 12.08
CA LEU A 290 -9.23 14.58 11.50
C LEU A 290 -10.30 13.96 12.40
N GLN A 291 -9.91 13.36 13.54
CA GLN A 291 -10.84 12.79 14.54
C GLN A 291 -11.21 13.79 15.64
N LYS A 292 -10.68 15.00 15.59
CA LYS A 292 -11.09 16.14 16.42
C LYS A 292 -12.11 17.00 15.66
#